data_ce0daed17ad98bf8078eb92ae69c591d
#
_entry.id   ce0daed17ad98bf8078eb92ae69c591d
#
_cell.length_a   1.000
_cell.length_b   1.000
_cell.length_c   1.000
_cell.angle_alpha   90.00
_cell.angle_beta   90.00
_cell.angle_gamma   90.00
#
_symmetry.space_group_name_H-M   'P 1'
#
loop_
_entity.id
_entity.type
_entity.pdbx_description
1 polymer ?
#
loop_
_entity_poly.entity_id
_entity_poly.type
_entity_poly.pdbx_seq_one_letter_code
_entity_poly.pdbx_strand_id
1 'polypeptide(L)'
;MEEIIAPISKEILKAELSEDKRLRFTNKSHNEIYVITYQDSPNVMKEIGRLREIAFRAAGGGTGKAMDIDEYDVMENPYKQLVVWNPEAEEILGGYRYLLGDEVQFDEHGKPVLATAHMFNFSEVFLKEYLPYTVELGRSFVTLEYQSTRAGSKGLFALDNLWDGLGALTVIKPNVKYFFGKMTMYPSYHRQGRDMILYFLNKHFGDKDKLITPMKPLEIETDKKMLENLFCYDSFKEDYKILNTEVRKLGYNIPPLVNAYTVSYTHLRAHETSAHL
;
A
#
# COMPACT_ATOMS: atom_id res chain seq x y z
N MET A 1 -13.00 13.50 -15.80
CA MET A 1 -11.65 12.92 -15.60
C MET A 1 -10.76 13.46 -16.70
N GLU A 2 -9.56 13.92 -16.35
CA GLU A 2 -8.58 14.36 -17.33
C GLU A 2 -8.06 13.19 -18.17
N GLU A 3 -7.58 13.48 -19.37
CA GLU A 3 -6.85 12.52 -20.18
C GLU A 3 -5.51 12.18 -19.52
N ILE A 4 -5.18 10.89 -19.48
CA ILE A 4 -3.93 10.44 -18.88
C ILE A 4 -2.77 10.79 -19.83
N ILE A 5 -1.64 11.25 -19.29
CA ILE A 5 -0.47 11.59 -20.10
C ILE A 5 0.00 10.41 -20.96
N ALA A 6 0.67 10.72 -22.07
CA ALA A 6 1.34 9.70 -22.89
C ALA A 6 2.45 9.00 -22.09
N PRO A 7 2.77 7.72 -22.41
CA PRO A 7 3.89 7.01 -21.80
C PRO A 7 5.21 7.76 -22.00
N ILE A 8 6.06 7.77 -20.96
CA ILE A 8 7.42 8.28 -21.07
C ILE A 8 8.27 7.28 -21.88
N SER A 9 9.17 7.79 -22.73
CA SER A 9 10.01 6.90 -23.55
C SER A 9 10.94 6.03 -22.70
N LYS A 10 11.14 4.79 -23.12
CA LYS A 10 11.96 3.79 -22.40
C LYS A 10 13.41 4.26 -22.24
N GLU A 11 13.94 4.98 -23.23
CA GLU A 11 15.30 5.54 -23.19
C GLU A 11 15.47 6.56 -22.05
N ILE A 12 14.47 7.42 -21.84
CA ILE A 12 14.47 8.40 -20.76
C ILE A 12 14.36 7.68 -19.41
N LEU A 13 13.47 6.69 -19.28
CA LEU A 13 13.32 5.94 -18.05
C LEU A 13 14.61 5.21 -17.67
N LYS A 14 15.26 4.55 -18.63
CA LYS A 14 16.55 3.86 -18.43
C LYS A 14 17.67 4.82 -18.04
N ALA A 15 17.69 6.02 -18.61
CA ALA A 15 18.69 7.01 -18.26
C ALA A 15 18.57 7.51 -16.81
N GLU A 16 17.35 7.59 -16.26
CA GLU A 16 17.10 7.98 -14.89
C GLU A 16 17.22 6.82 -13.89
N LEU A 17 17.00 5.57 -14.31
CA LEU A 17 17.17 4.35 -13.51
C LEU A 17 18.65 3.90 -13.55
N SER A 18 19.52 4.74 -13.03
CA SER A 18 20.97 4.50 -13.00
C SER A 18 21.36 3.47 -11.92
N GLU A 19 22.52 2.85 -12.07
CA GLU A 19 22.98 1.75 -11.22
C GLU A 19 23.11 2.13 -9.73
N ASP A 20 23.49 3.37 -9.45
CA ASP A 20 23.61 3.91 -8.09
C ASP A 20 22.28 4.00 -7.34
N LYS A 21 21.16 4.01 -8.05
CA LYS A 21 19.80 3.99 -7.49
C LYS A 21 19.25 2.57 -7.35
N ARG A 22 19.93 1.58 -7.95
CA ARG A 22 19.49 0.19 -7.87
C ARG A 22 19.76 -0.40 -6.50
N LEU A 23 18.67 -0.76 -5.81
CA LEU A 23 18.73 -1.37 -4.50
C LEU A 23 19.25 -2.80 -4.56
N ARG A 24 18.64 -3.61 -5.42
CA ARG A 24 18.99 -5.02 -5.66
C ARG A 24 18.24 -5.62 -6.86
N PHE A 25 18.59 -6.84 -7.20
CA PHE A 25 17.75 -7.69 -8.05
C PHE A 25 16.69 -8.42 -7.22
N THR A 26 15.55 -8.74 -7.83
CA THR A 26 14.51 -9.56 -7.20
C THR A 26 14.93 -11.02 -7.13
N ASN A 27 14.39 -11.74 -6.13
CA ASN A 27 14.66 -13.17 -5.98
C ASN A 27 14.08 -14.01 -7.12
N LYS A 28 13.00 -13.54 -7.73
CA LYS A 28 12.32 -14.20 -8.86
C LYS A 28 12.31 -13.27 -10.07
N SER A 29 12.52 -13.86 -11.24
CA SER A 29 12.47 -13.18 -12.55
C SER A 29 13.57 -12.15 -12.82
N HIS A 30 14.61 -12.03 -11.95
CA HIS A 30 15.75 -11.11 -12.11
C HIS A 30 15.37 -9.68 -12.49
N ASN A 31 14.22 -9.20 -12.00
CA ASN A 31 13.84 -7.81 -12.11
C ASN A 31 14.72 -6.95 -11.22
N GLU A 32 14.76 -5.67 -11.50
CA GLU A 32 15.58 -4.70 -10.76
C GLU A 32 14.69 -3.87 -9.83
N ILE A 33 15.15 -3.63 -8.61
CA ILE A 33 14.48 -2.76 -7.64
C ILE A 33 15.28 -1.48 -7.51
N TYR A 34 14.61 -0.35 -7.76
CA TYR A 34 15.18 0.98 -7.64
C TYR A 34 14.51 1.77 -6.52
N VAL A 35 15.25 2.69 -5.94
CA VAL A 35 14.73 3.73 -5.05
C VAL A 35 15.02 5.08 -5.67
N ILE A 36 13.96 5.84 -5.94
CA ILE A 36 14.04 7.16 -6.58
C ILE A 36 13.20 8.20 -5.83
N THR A 37 13.44 9.46 -6.13
CA THR A 37 12.62 10.60 -5.75
C THR A 37 12.25 11.42 -6.99
N TYR A 38 11.29 12.33 -6.84
CA TYR A 38 10.95 13.26 -7.91
C TYR A 38 12.14 14.12 -8.35
N GLN A 39 13.02 14.51 -7.40
CA GLN A 39 14.14 15.39 -7.66
C GLN A 39 15.23 14.72 -8.49
N ASP A 40 15.48 13.43 -8.26
CA ASP A 40 16.56 12.70 -8.95
C ASP A 40 16.11 11.94 -10.20
N SER A 41 14.80 11.68 -10.34
CA SER A 41 14.21 10.91 -11.44
C SER A 41 12.82 11.43 -11.82
N PRO A 42 12.71 12.69 -12.29
CA PRO A 42 11.41 13.33 -12.51
C PRO A 42 10.58 12.66 -13.62
N ASN A 43 11.19 12.07 -14.61
CA ASN A 43 10.46 11.39 -15.69
C ASN A 43 10.00 9.98 -15.27
N VAL A 44 10.81 9.24 -14.50
CA VAL A 44 10.38 8.00 -13.86
C VAL A 44 9.21 8.27 -12.93
N MET A 45 9.25 9.37 -12.15
CA MET A 45 8.13 9.74 -11.27
C MET A 45 6.85 10.06 -12.06
N LYS A 46 6.94 10.76 -13.22
CA LYS A 46 5.78 10.99 -14.08
C LYS A 46 5.20 9.69 -14.62
N GLU A 47 6.04 8.75 -15.04
CA GLU A 47 5.59 7.44 -15.48
C GLU A 47 4.93 6.63 -14.35
N ILE A 48 5.49 6.67 -13.14
CA ILE A 48 4.85 6.11 -11.94
C ILE A 48 3.47 6.73 -11.72
N GLY A 49 3.35 8.05 -11.78
CA GLY A 49 2.08 8.77 -11.64
C GLY A 49 1.06 8.36 -12.70
N ARG A 50 1.49 8.19 -13.95
CA ARG A 50 0.66 7.69 -15.06
C ARG A 50 0.15 6.27 -14.77
N LEU A 51 1.04 5.35 -14.41
CA LEU A 51 0.70 3.94 -14.15
C LEU A 51 -0.20 3.79 -12.92
N ARG A 52 0.04 4.58 -11.86
CA ARG A 52 -0.84 4.65 -10.67
C ARG A 52 -2.25 5.07 -11.07
N GLU A 53 -2.38 6.15 -11.83
CA GLU A 53 -3.70 6.66 -12.23
C GLU A 53 -4.45 5.61 -13.07
N ILE A 54 -3.79 4.93 -14.00
CA ILE A 54 -4.38 3.84 -14.79
C ILE A 54 -4.86 2.71 -13.87
N ALA A 55 -3.97 2.22 -12.99
CA ALA A 55 -4.27 1.09 -12.12
C ALA A 55 -5.40 1.41 -11.13
N PHE A 56 -5.38 2.60 -10.54
CA PHE A 56 -6.39 3.02 -9.56
C PHE A 56 -7.74 3.32 -10.22
N ARG A 57 -7.78 3.95 -11.41
CA ARG A 57 -9.04 4.11 -12.17
C ARG A 57 -9.66 2.77 -12.51
N ALA A 58 -8.87 1.80 -12.94
CA ALA A 58 -9.34 0.45 -13.26
C ALA A 58 -9.93 -0.27 -12.04
N ALA A 59 -9.44 0.05 -10.84
CA ALA A 59 -9.95 -0.48 -9.57
C ALA A 59 -11.19 0.27 -9.02
N GLY A 60 -11.63 1.32 -9.69
CA GLY A 60 -12.79 2.14 -9.27
C GLY A 60 -12.45 3.38 -8.44
N GLY A 61 -11.17 3.77 -8.41
CA GLY A 61 -10.65 4.97 -7.75
C GLY A 61 -9.89 5.86 -8.73
N GLY A 62 -8.72 6.32 -8.30
CA GLY A 62 -7.89 7.26 -9.04
C GLY A 62 -8.18 8.71 -8.66
N THR A 63 -7.28 9.62 -9.03
CA THR A 63 -7.41 11.04 -8.70
C THR A 63 -8.28 11.80 -9.69
N GLY A 64 -8.53 11.20 -10.87
CA GLY A 64 -9.19 11.87 -11.99
C GLY A 64 -8.28 12.84 -12.76
N LYS A 65 -7.03 13.02 -12.34
CA LYS A 65 -6.03 13.89 -12.96
C LYS A 65 -5.28 13.14 -14.07
N ALA A 66 -4.49 13.86 -14.85
CA ALA A 66 -3.66 13.29 -15.91
C ALA A 66 -2.59 12.29 -15.40
N MET A 67 -2.22 12.37 -14.12
CA MET A 67 -1.32 11.46 -13.39
C MET A 67 -1.54 11.57 -11.86
N ASP A 68 -1.31 10.50 -11.12
CA ASP A 68 -1.37 10.48 -9.65
C ASP A 68 -0.02 10.88 -9.05
N ILE A 69 0.18 12.19 -8.94
CA ILE A 69 1.28 12.83 -8.21
C ILE A 69 0.65 13.85 -7.26
N ASP A 70 1.09 13.85 -6.00
CA ASP A 70 0.61 14.77 -4.97
C ASP A 70 1.79 15.55 -4.32
N GLU A 71 1.47 16.42 -3.37
CA GLU A 71 2.45 17.23 -2.65
C GLU A 71 3.53 16.40 -1.95
N TYR A 72 3.21 15.23 -1.46
CA TYR A 72 4.15 14.33 -0.78
C TYR A 72 5.19 13.73 -1.72
N ASP A 73 4.87 13.64 -3.01
CA ASP A 73 5.82 13.16 -4.03
C ASP A 73 6.83 14.24 -4.43
N VAL A 74 6.50 15.55 -4.27
CA VAL A 74 7.28 16.66 -4.83
C VAL A 74 7.80 17.69 -3.80
N MET A 75 7.39 17.59 -2.52
CA MET A 75 7.86 18.47 -1.46
C MET A 75 9.39 18.44 -1.29
N GLU A 76 9.95 19.33 -0.50
CA GLU A 76 11.40 19.46 -0.29
C GLU A 76 12.05 18.17 0.23
N ASN A 77 11.40 17.50 1.20
CA ASN A 77 11.78 16.17 1.67
C ASN A 77 10.72 15.14 1.22
N PRO A 78 10.77 14.70 -0.05
CA PRO A 78 9.69 13.91 -0.63
C PRO A 78 9.70 12.47 -0.19
N TYR A 79 8.56 11.84 -0.32
CA TYR A 79 8.49 10.39 -0.26
C TYR A 79 9.33 9.74 -1.35
N LYS A 80 10.01 8.69 -0.99
CA LYS A 80 10.77 7.84 -1.91
C LYS A 80 9.84 6.87 -2.63
N GLN A 81 10.23 6.49 -3.83
CA GLN A 81 9.51 5.51 -4.64
C GLN A 81 10.37 4.25 -4.73
N LEU A 82 9.86 3.14 -4.23
CA LEU A 82 10.41 1.82 -4.50
C LEU A 82 9.76 1.32 -5.79
N VAL A 83 10.54 1.07 -6.80
CA VAL A 83 10.09 0.73 -8.16
C VAL A 83 10.66 -0.62 -8.56
N VAL A 84 9.82 -1.50 -9.09
CA VAL A 84 10.25 -2.74 -9.72
C VAL A 84 10.26 -2.56 -11.23
N TRP A 85 11.42 -2.71 -11.81
CA TRP A 85 11.71 -2.58 -13.24
C TRP A 85 12.01 -3.93 -13.87
N ASN A 86 11.38 -4.23 -14.99
CA ASN A 86 11.71 -5.38 -15.80
C ASN A 86 12.69 -4.96 -16.92
N PRO A 87 13.97 -5.38 -16.87
CA PRO A 87 14.97 -4.96 -17.85
C PRO A 87 14.76 -5.57 -19.24
N GLU A 88 14.09 -6.72 -19.34
CA GLU A 88 13.82 -7.37 -20.64
C GLU A 88 12.67 -6.67 -21.39
N ALA A 89 11.59 -6.35 -20.68
CA ALA A 89 10.44 -5.64 -21.27
C ALA A 89 10.65 -4.13 -21.30
N GLU A 90 11.62 -3.63 -20.51
CA GLU A 90 11.88 -2.21 -20.30
C GLU A 90 10.62 -1.49 -19.78
N GLU A 91 10.05 -2.02 -18.68
CA GLU A 91 8.77 -1.57 -18.13
C GLU A 91 8.77 -1.59 -16.60
N ILE A 92 8.02 -0.66 -16.00
CA ILE A 92 7.74 -0.65 -14.56
C ILE A 92 6.63 -1.67 -14.27
N LEU A 93 6.93 -2.65 -13.43
CA LEU A 93 5.96 -3.68 -13.01
C LEU A 93 5.04 -3.19 -11.89
N GLY A 94 5.53 -2.31 -11.05
CA GLY A 94 4.80 -1.76 -9.91
C GLY A 94 5.71 -1.01 -8.96
N GLY A 95 5.15 -0.56 -7.84
CA GLY A 95 5.93 0.18 -6.85
C GLY A 95 5.17 0.47 -5.57
N TYR A 96 5.91 1.02 -4.63
CA TYR A 96 5.44 1.61 -3.38
C TYR A 96 5.99 3.02 -3.23
N ARG A 97 5.19 3.90 -2.67
CA ARG A 97 5.66 5.15 -2.07
C ARG A 97 5.96 4.89 -0.60
N TYR A 98 7.08 5.42 -0.09
CA TYR A 98 7.41 5.26 1.32
C TYR A 98 8.15 6.45 1.91
N LEU A 99 8.02 6.63 3.22
CA LEU A 99 8.80 7.56 4.02
C LEU A 99 9.31 6.85 5.28
N LEU A 100 10.58 7.03 5.60
CA LEU A 100 11.15 6.53 6.85
C LEU A 100 10.69 7.41 8.01
N GLY A 101 10.31 6.80 9.12
CA GLY A 101 9.77 7.52 10.27
C GLY A 101 10.78 8.42 10.96
N ASP A 102 12.09 8.12 10.86
CA ASP A 102 13.17 8.97 11.35
C ASP A 102 13.45 10.19 10.43
N GLU A 103 12.86 10.22 9.23
CA GLU A 103 12.92 11.35 8.28
C GLU A 103 11.65 12.22 8.33
N VAL A 104 10.65 11.85 9.14
CA VAL A 104 9.38 12.58 9.22
C VAL A 104 9.58 13.95 9.82
N GLN A 105 9.14 14.97 9.11
CA GLN A 105 9.07 16.33 9.62
C GLN A 105 7.78 16.57 10.38
N PHE A 106 7.80 17.56 11.27
CA PHE A 106 6.62 17.99 12.00
C PHE A 106 6.29 19.43 11.63
N ASP A 107 5.02 19.73 11.49
CA ASP A 107 4.55 21.08 11.22
C ASP A 107 4.68 22.00 12.46
N GLU A 108 4.31 23.29 12.30
CA GLU A 108 4.33 24.29 13.39
C GLU A 108 3.44 23.96 14.57
N HIS A 109 2.49 23.02 14.41
CA HIS A 109 1.58 22.53 15.46
C HIS A 109 2.05 21.20 16.06
N GLY A 110 3.21 20.69 15.68
CA GLY A 110 3.76 19.42 16.13
C GLY A 110 3.07 18.19 15.53
N LYS A 111 2.36 18.33 14.40
CA LYS A 111 1.77 17.18 13.70
C LYS A 111 2.79 16.60 12.72
N PRO A 112 2.85 15.27 12.58
CA PRO A 112 3.74 14.65 11.61
C PRO A 112 3.26 14.94 10.18
N VAL A 113 4.19 15.30 9.30
CA VAL A 113 3.92 15.50 7.87
C VAL A 113 3.92 14.14 7.19
N LEU A 114 2.80 13.44 7.33
CA LEU A 114 2.56 12.11 6.77
C LEU A 114 1.37 12.13 5.82
N ALA A 115 1.43 11.34 4.76
CA ALA A 115 0.33 11.22 3.79
C ALA A 115 -0.96 10.70 4.42
N THR A 116 -0.89 10.04 5.56
CA THR A 116 -2.03 9.54 6.34
C THR A 116 -2.49 10.48 7.45
N ALA A 117 -1.76 11.57 7.74
CA ALA A 117 -2.05 12.46 8.89
C ALA A 117 -3.39 13.22 8.79
N HIS A 118 -4.01 13.27 7.61
CA HIS A 118 -5.35 13.84 7.45
C HIS A 118 -6.49 12.83 7.73
N MET A 119 -6.15 11.55 7.98
CA MET A 119 -7.12 10.49 8.23
C MET A 119 -7.02 9.90 9.64
N PHE A 120 -5.84 9.99 10.25
CA PHE A 120 -5.56 9.34 11.52
C PHE A 120 -5.02 10.32 12.56
N ASN A 121 -5.36 10.06 13.82
CA ASN A 121 -4.70 10.64 14.98
C ASN A 121 -3.62 9.66 15.45
N PHE A 122 -2.44 10.19 15.73
CA PHE A 122 -1.30 9.44 16.25
C PHE A 122 -1.14 9.75 17.73
N SER A 123 -1.02 8.70 18.56
CA SER A 123 -0.74 8.89 19.98
C SER A 123 0.69 9.41 20.19
N GLU A 124 0.94 10.09 21.33
CA GLU A 124 2.30 10.50 21.68
C GLU A 124 3.25 9.31 21.81
N VAL A 125 2.76 8.17 22.29
CA VAL A 125 3.52 6.92 22.39
C VAL A 125 3.94 6.46 21.00
N PHE A 126 3.01 6.47 20.02
CA PHE A 126 3.36 6.14 18.65
C PHE A 126 4.43 7.07 18.10
N LEU A 127 4.25 8.38 18.24
CA LEU A 127 5.18 9.38 17.68
C LEU A 127 6.58 9.29 18.29
N LYS A 128 6.70 8.98 19.58
CA LYS A 128 7.99 8.95 20.30
C LYS A 128 8.68 7.59 20.24
N GLU A 129 7.93 6.49 20.35
CA GLU A 129 8.48 5.16 20.57
C GLU A 129 8.42 4.25 19.33
N TYR A 130 7.47 4.50 18.42
CA TYR A 130 7.26 3.66 17.24
C TYR A 130 7.65 4.34 15.93
N LEU A 131 7.24 5.60 15.73
CA LEU A 131 7.46 6.32 14.47
C LEU A 131 8.92 6.29 14.00
N PRO A 132 9.95 6.52 14.86
CA PRO A 132 11.36 6.50 14.41
C PRO A 132 11.82 5.16 13.83
N TYR A 133 11.10 4.08 14.15
CA TYR A 133 11.38 2.71 13.68
C TYR A 133 10.36 2.22 12.65
N THR A 134 9.53 3.11 12.13
CA THR A 134 8.43 2.79 11.23
C THR A 134 8.73 3.29 9.82
N VAL A 135 8.26 2.56 8.82
CA VAL A 135 8.17 3.05 7.44
C VAL A 135 6.70 3.24 7.11
N GLU A 136 6.31 4.46 6.73
CA GLU A 136 4.99 4.68 6.13
C GLU A 136 5.01 4.24 4.68
N LEU A 137 4.05 3.38 4.32
CA LEU A 137 3.85 2.85 2.97
C LEU A 137 2.58 3.44 2.36
N GLY A 138 2.64 3.78 1.09
CA GLY A 138 1.47 4.27 0.37
C GLY A 138 1.56 4.01 -1.12
N ARG A 139 0.48 4.33 -1.84
CA ARG A 139 0.43 4.25 -3.30
C ARG A 139 0.95 2.94 -3.87
N SER A 140 0.70 1.81 -3.17
CA SER A 140 1.02 0.48 -3.70
C SER A 140 0.26 0.24 -5.00
N PHE A 141 0.97 -0.10 -6.05
CA PHE A 141 0.37 -0.45 -7.33
C PHE A 141 1.15 -1.56 -8.04
N VAL A 142 0.44 -2.33 -8.83
CA VAL A 142 0.97 -3.20 -9.86
C VAL A 142 0.44 -2.66 -11.19
N THR A 143 1.29 -2.54 -12.18
CA THR A 143 0.90 -2.09 -13.52
C THR A 143 -0.22 -2.98 -14.06
N LEU A 144 -1.25 -2.37 -14.65
CA LEU A 144 -2.53 -3.04 -14.94
C LEU A 144 -2.39 -4.32 -15.77
N GLU A 145 -1.47 -4.33 -16.73
CA GLU A 145 -1.17 -5.46 -17.59
C GLU A 145 -0.66 -6.68 -16.80
N TYR A 146 -0.05 -6.46 -15.63
CA TYR A 146 0.50 -7.50 -14.76
C TYR A 146 -0.44 -7.91 -13.63
N GLN A 147 -1.63 -7.33 -13.52
CA GLN A 147 -2.62 -7.68 -12.49
C GLN A 147 -3.46 -8.91 -12.87
N SER A 148 -3.55 -9.25 -14.14
CA SER A 148 -4.41 -10.32 -14.61
C SER A 148 -3.71 -11.67 -14.64
N THR A 149 -4.48 -12.77 -14.43
CA THR A 149 -4.01 -14.14 -14.65
C THR A 149 -3.58 -14.39 -16.11
N ARG A 150 -4.00 -13.53 -17.04
CA ARG A 150 -3.59 -13.59 -18.47
C ARG A 150 -2.14 -13.13 -18.68
N ALA A 151 -1.56 -12.40 -17.74
CA ALA A 151 -0.15 -11.99 -17.79
C ALA A 151 0.84 -13.16 -17.59
N GLY A 152 0.35 -14.37 -17.33
CA GLY A 152 1.16 -15.57 -17.13
C GLY A 152 2.07 -15.45 -15.90
N SER A 153 3.26 -16.05 -15.99
CA SER A 153 4.25 -16.02 -14.89
C SER A 153 4.74 -14.62 -14.54
N LYS A 154 4.74 -13.68 -15.49
CA LYS A 154 5.20 -12.29 -15.26
C LYS A 154 4.29 -11.55 -14.26
N GLY A 155 2.97 -11.72 -14.34
CA GLY A 155 2.02 -11.12 -13.41
C GLY A 155 2.02 -11.79 -12.03
N LEU A 156 2.29 -13.10 -12.01
CA LEU A 156 2.26 -13.90 -10.77
C LEU A 156 3.27 -13.39 -9.72
N PHE A 157 4.43 -12.91 -10.15
CA PHE A 157 5.52 -12.50 -9.27
C PHE A 157 5.57 -10.98 -9.03
N ALA A 158 4.70 -10.18 -9.64
CA ALA A 158 4.77 -8.72 -9.48
C ALA A 158 4.61 -8.30 -8.01
N LEU A 159 3.67 -8.90 -7.27
CA LEU A 159 3.47 -8.61 -5.86
C LEU A 159 4.63 -9.16 -5.01
N ASP A 160 5.14 -10.37 -5.30
CA ASP A 160 6.30 -10.96 -4.61
C ASP A 160 7.54 -10.06 -4.76
N ASN A 161 7.75 -9.51 -5.96
CA ASN A 161 8.87 -8.61 -6.23
C ASN A 161 8.79 -7.30 -5.43
N LEU A 162 7.57 -6.79 -5.21
CA LEU A 162 7.35 -5.64 -4.32
C LEU A 162 7.69 -5.98 -2.87
N TRP A 163 7.36 -7.19 -2.40
CA TRP A 163 7.74 -7.66 -1.07
C TRP A 163 9.26 -7.85 -0.94
N ASP A 164 9.95 -8.30 -1.98
CA ASP A 164 11.43 -8.35 -2.01
C ASP A 164 12.03 -6.96 -1.75
N GLY A 165 11.43 -5.92 -2.32
CA GLY A 165 11.85 -4.54 -2.11
C GLY A 165 11.64 -4.07 -0.67
N LEU A 166 10.49 -4.35 -0.08
CA LEU A 166 10.22 -4.03 1.33
C LEU A 166 11.16 -4.78 2.27
N GLY A 167 11.42 -6.07 2.00
CA GLY A 167 12.42 -6.85 2.74
C GLY A 167 13.82 -6.25 2.63
N ALA A 168 14.21 -5.75 1.46
CA ALA A 168 15.49 -5.10 1.28
C ALA A 168 15.62 -3.81 2.12
N LEU A 169 14.54 -3.03 2.27
CA LEU A 169 14.56 -1.84 3.14
C LEU A 169 14.92 -2.20 4.59
N THR A 170 14.45 -3.32 5.12
CA THR A 170 14.79 -3.75 6.50
C THR A 170 16.24 -4.16 6.65
N VAL A 171 16.89 -4.59 5.58
CA VAL A 171 18.32 -4.96 5.60
C VAL A 171 19.21 -3.71 5.58
N ILE A 172 18.92 -2.74 4.69
CA ILE A 172 19.72 -1.50 4.60
C ILE A 172 19.39 -0.48 5.70
N LYS A 173 18.24 -0.59 6.31
CA LYS A 173 17.78 0.22 7.44
C LYS A 173 17.46 -0.69 8.63
N PRO A 174 18.48 -1.22 9.33
CA PRO A 174 18.30 -2.25 10.38
C PRO A 174 17.49 -1.77 11.58
N ASN A 175 17.31 -0.46 11.73
CA ASN A 175 16.46 0.13 12.78
C ASN A 175 14.98 0.04 12.45
N VAL A 176 14.59 -0.24 11.20
CA VAL A 176 13.18 -0.42 10.81
C VAL A 176 12.63 -1.69 11.43
N LYS A 177 11.55 -1.54 12.20
CA LYS A 177 10.85 -2.62 12.91
C LYS A 177 9.39 -2.74 12.48
N TYR A 178 8.81 -1.67 11.96
CA TYR A 178 7.39 -1.58 11.67
C TYR A 178 7.15 -1.02 10.27
N PHE A 179 6.08 -1.51 9.66
CA PHE A 179 5.48 -0.92 8.47
C PHE A 179 4.09 -0.40 8.84
N PHE A 180 3.77 0.78 8.37
CA PHE A 180 2.47 1.40 8.53
C PHE A 180 1.96 1.87 7.18
N GLY A 181 0.67 1.74 6.93
CA GLY A 181 0.06 2.22 5.71
C GLY A 181 -1.44 1.98 5.70
N LYS A 182 -2.14 2.64 4.80
CA LYS A 182 -3.56 2.43 4.58
C LYS A 182 -3.82 1.57 3.34
N MET A 183 -4.88 0.81 3.40
CA MET A 183 -5.46 0.13 2.25
C MET A 183 -6.84 0.70 1.97
N THR A 184 -7.14 0.97 0.70
CA THR A 184 -8.45 1.48 0.28
C THR A 184 -9.34 0.34 -0.18
N MET A 185 -10.56 0.27 0.35
CA MET A 185 -11.67 -0.49 -0.22
C MET A 185 -12.65 0.51 -0.84
N TYR A 186 -12.85 0.42 -2.13
CA TYR A 186 -13.72 1.36 -2.84
C TYR A 186 -15.21 1.16 -2.53
N PRO A 187 -16.06 2.19 -2.68
CA PRO A 187 -17.50 2.09 -2.42
C PRO A 187 -18.22 1.03 -3.27
N SER A 188 -17.64 0.63 -4.40
CA SER A 188 -18.14 -0.46 -5.25
C SER A 188 -17.95 -1.86 -4.62
N TYR A 189 -17.13 -2.00 -3.58
CA TYR A 189 -16.97 -3.25 -2.87
C TYR A 189 -18.21 -3.58 -2.05
N HIS A 190 -18.61 -4.86 -2.01
CA HIS A 190 -19.84 -5.29 -1.34
C HIS A 190 -19.79 -4.93 0.16
N ARG A 191 -20.79 -4.16 0.65
CA ARG A 191 -20.81 -3.62 2.02
C ARG A 191 -20.67 -4.72 3.08
N GLN A 192 -21.50 -5.77 3.02
CA GLN A 192 -21.43 -6.88 3.97
C GLN A 192 -20.05 -7.59 3.92
N GLY A 193 -19.45 -7.72 2.72
CA GLY A 193 -18.11 -8.26 2.56
C GLY A 193 -17.06 -7.38 3.23
N ARG A 194 -17.16 -6.07 3.08
CA ARG A 194 -16.33 -5.08 3.78
C ARG A 194 -16.49 -5.21 5.29
N ASP A 195 -17.72 -5.23 5.79
CA ASP A 195 -18.00 -5.31 7.22
C ASP A 195 -17.48 -6.61 7.85
N MET A 196 -17.58 -7.73 7.14
CA MET A 196 -16.98 -8.99 7.57
C MET A 196 -15.45 -8.90 7.68
N ILE A 197 -14.78 -8.27 6.70
CA ILE A 197 -13.33 -8.05 6.72
C ILE A 197 -12.96 -7.17 7.92
N LEU A 198 -13.65 -6.06 8.12
CA LEU A 198 -13.39 -5.12 9.21
C LEU A 198 -13.62 -5.77 10.58
N TYR A 199 -14.72 -6.50 10.75
CA TYR A 199 -15.00 -7.23 11.99
C TYR A 199 -13.90 -8.25 12.30
N PHE A 200 -13.50 -9.05 11.30
CA PHE A 200 -12.41 -10.02 11.43
C PHE A 200 -11.09 -9.35 11.84
N LEU A 201 -10.72 -8.26 11.17
CA LEU A 201 -9.48 -7.53 11.48
C LEU A 201 -9.52 -6.95 12.89
N ASN A 202 -10.62 -6.35 13.31
CA ASN A 202 -10.77 -5.81 14.66
C ASN A 202 -10.72 -6.89 15.72
N LYS A 203 -11.35 -8.03 15.48
CA LYS A 203 -11.36 -9.14 16.41
C LYS A 203 -9.96 -9.68 16.67
N HIS A 204 -9.19 -9.91 15.61
CA HIS A 204 -7.90 -10.61 15.70
C HIS A 204 -6.69 -9.68 15.80
N PHE A 205 -6.79 -8.46 15.26
CA PHE A 205 -5.66 -7.54 15.09
C PHE A 205 -5.95 -6.12 15.58
N GLY A 206 -7.04 -5.88 16.30
CA GLY A 206 -7.40 -4.54 16.79
C GLY A 206 -6.29 -3.91 17.63
N ASP A 207 -6.07 -2.61 17.45
CA ASP A 207 -5.08 -1.84 18.21
C ASP A 207 -5.60 -1.51 19.62
N LYS A 208 -5.27 -2.38 20.58
CA LYS A 208 -5.68 -2.25 21.98
C LYS A 208 -5.04 -1.05 22.66
N ASP A 209 -3.86 -0.65 22.21
CA ASP A 209 -3.08 0.45 22.79
C ASP A 209 -3.46 1.82 22.21
N LYS A 210 -4.33 1.83 21.20
CA LYS A 210 -4.78 3.05 20.50
C LYS A 210 -3.61 3.91 20.01
N LEU A 211 -2.60 3.26 19.46
CA LEU A 211 -1.41 3.94 18.93
C LEU A 211 -1.77 4.87 17.77
N ILE A 212 -2.67 4.41 16.91
CA ILE A 212 -3.18 5.15 15.75
C ILE A 212 -4.69 4.97 15.75
N THR A 213 -5.43 6.06 15.65
CA THR A 213 -6.89 6.01 15.65
C THR A 213 -7.46 6.79 14.46
N PRO A 214 -8.51 6.29 13.79
CA PRO A 214 -9.12 7.01 12.68
C PRO A 214 -9.81 8.29 13.19
N MET A 215 -9.68 9.39 12.44
CA MET A 215 -10.42 10.63 12.73
C MET A 215 -11.92 10.47 12.49
N LYS A 216 -12.27 9.66 11.49
CA LYS A 216 -13.65 9.32 11.14
C LYS A 216 -13.77 7.81 11.04
N PRO A 217 -14.09 7.11 12.15
CA PRO A 217 -14.26 5.67 12.13
C PRO A 217 -15.35 5.25 11.15
N LEU A 218 -15.13 4.14 10.45
CA LEU A 218 -16.14 3.52 9.61
C LEU A 218 -17.05 2.65 10.49
N GLU A 219 -18.36 2.87 10.38
CA GLU A 219 -19.34 2.07 11.08
C GLU A 219 -19.58 0.74 10.36
N ILE A 220 -19.62 -0.36 11.13
CA ILE A 220 -20.05 -1.67 10.65
C ILE A 220 -21.58 -1.68 10.70
N GLU A 221 -22.22 -1.75 9.54
CA GLU A 221 -23.68 -1.72 9.39
C GLU A 221 -24.32 -3.12 9.43
N THR A 222 -23.51 -4.16 9.19
CA THR A 222 -23.98 -5.56 9.25
C THR A 222 -24.29 -5.95 10.69
N ASP A 223 -25.38 -6.72 10.90
CA ASP A 223 -25.84 -7.14 12.21
C ASP A 223 -24.72 -7.76 13.05
N LYS A 224 -24.48 -7.20 14.22
CA LYS A 224 -23.38 -7.58 15.10
C LYS A 224 -23.51 -9.04 15.57
N LYS A 225 -24.72 -9.51 15.88
CA LYS A 225 -24.92 -10.91 16.33
C LYS A 225 -24.64 -11.90 15.21
N MET A 226 -24.98 -11.52 13.96
CA MET A 226 -24.64 -12.31 12.80
C MET A 226 -23.11 -12.45 12.68
N LEU A 227 -22.36 -11.36 12.81
CA LEU A 227 -20.90 -11.37 12.74
C LEU A 227 -20.26 -12.15 13.90
N GLU A 228 -20.76 -11.99 15.13
CA GLU A 228 -20.33 -12.76 16.31
C GLU A 228 -20.54 -14.27 16.14
N ASN A 229 -21.68 -14.67 15.59
CA ASN A 229 -21.98 -16.08 15.32
C ASN A 229 -21.13 -16.64 14.18
N LEU A 230 -20.85 -15.82 13.17
CA LEU A 230 -20.05 -16.21 12.02
C LEU A 230 -18.59 -16.42 12.41
N PHE A 231 -18.02 -15.48 13.16
CA PHE A 231 -16.62 -15.48 13.62
C PHE A 231 -16.55 -15.88 15.10
N CYS A 232 -16.93 -17.13 15.42
CA CYS A 232 -17.02 -17.60 16.79
C CYS A 232 -15.77 -18.31 17.30
N TYR A 233 -14.76 -18.54 16.47
CA TYR A 233 -13.54 -19.23 16.86
C TYR A 233 -12.50 -18.30 17.47
N ASP A 234 -11.69 -18.81 18.40
CA ASP A 234 -10.54 -18.07 18.94
C ASP A 234 -9.31 -18.12 18.02
N SER A 235 -9.37 -18.94 16.98
CA SER A 235 -8.31 -19.13 16.01
C SER A 235 -8.53 -18.22 14.79
N PHE A 236 -7.58 -17.32 14.53
CA PHE A 236 -7.65 -16.48 13.34
C PHE A 236 -7.66 -17.28 12.03
N LYS A 237 -7.00 -18.46 12.00
CA LYS A 237 -6.95 -19.33 10.81
C LYS A 237 -8.32 -19.89 10.47
N GLU A 238 -9.11 -20.26 11.48
CA GLU A 238 -10.46 -20.80 11.27
C GLU A 238 -11.40 -19.68 10.83
N ASP A 239 -11.40 -18.56 11.54
CA ASP A 239 -12.19 -17.39 11.15
C ASP A 239 -11.80 -16.85 9.77
N TYR A 240 -10.50 -16.92 9.39
CA TYR A 240 -10.06 -16.51 8.05
C TYR A 240 -10.60 -17.41 6.94
N LYS A 241 -10.69 -18.73 7.16
CA LYS A 241 -11.32 -19.65 6.20
C LYS A 241 -12.79 -19.32 5.99
N ILE A 242 -13.49 -19.01 7.10
CA ILE A 242 -14.88 -18.57 7.06
C ILE A 242 -15.01 -17.27 6.29
N LEU A 243 -14.20 -16.26 6.64
CA LEU A 243 -14.18 -14.96 5.95
C LEU A 243 -14.02 -15.14 4.44
N ASN A 244 -13.02 -15.92 4.02
CA ASN A 244 -12.76 -16.16 2.60
C ASN A 244 -13.95 -16.85 1.89
N THR A 245 -14.58 -17.80 2.56
CA THR A 245 -15.75 -18.49 2.03
C THR A 245 -16.95 -17.56 1.88
N GLU A 246 -17.25 -16.77 2.91
CA GLU A 246 -18.42 -15.90 2.91
C GLU A 246 -18.28 -14.71 1.96
N VAL A 247 -17.07 -14.11 1.88
CA VAL A 247 -16.80 -13.04 0.91
C VAL A 247 -16.92 -13.55 -0.53
N ARG A 248 -16.45 -14.77 -0.80
CA ARG A 248 -16.61 -15.40 -2.13
C ARG A 248 -18.06 -15.69 -2.50
N LYS A 249 -18.90 -16.08 -1.55
CA LYS A 249 -20.35 -16.25 -1.79
C LYS A 249 -21.03 -14.96 -2.26
N LEU A 250 -20.48 -13.80 -1.88
CA LEU A 250 -20.97 -12.50 -2.33
C LEU A 250 -20.42 -12.10 -3.73
N GLY A 251 -19.62 -12.96 -4.36
CA GLY A 251 -19.01 -12.69 -5.67
C GLY A 251 -17.73 -11.82 -5.61
N TYR A 252 -17.14 -11.64 -4.42
CA TYR A 252 -15.95 -10.83 -4.20
C TYR A 252 -14.79 -11.66 -3.68
N ASN A 253 -13.59 -11.11 -3.75
CA ASN A 253 -12.40 -11.68 -3.11
C ASN A 253 -11.92 -10.73 -2.02
N ILE A 254 -11.28 -11.29 -0.99
CA ILE A 254 -10.53 -10.48 -0.02
C ILE A 254 -9.43 -9.73 -0.79
N PRO A 255 -9.29 -8.40 -0.60
CA PRO A 255 -8.27 -7.63 -1.30
C PRO A 255 -6.87 -8.24 -1.11
N PRO A 256 -6.04 -8.34 -2.18
CA PRO A 256 -4.74 -9.02 -2.11
C PRO A 256 -3.82 -8.53 -1.00
N LEU A 257 -3.81 -7.23 -0.72
CA LEU A 257 -3.01 -6.68 0.37
C LEU A 257 -3.49 -7.11 1.76
N VAL A 258 -4.81 -7.20 1.99
CA VAL A 258 -5.36 -7.75 3.26
C VAL A 258 -4.90 -9.18 3.43
N ASN A 259 -5.02 -9.98 2.37
CA ASN A 259 -4.57 -11.37 2.39
C ASN A 259 -3.07 -11.47 2.70
N ALA A 260 -2.23 -10.68 2.01
CA ALA A 260 -0.79 -10.70 2.21
C ALA A 260 -0.38 -10.34 3.64
N TYR A 261 -0.98 -9.30 4.22
CA TYR A 261 -0.68 -8.87 5.59
C TYR A 261 -1.19 -9.85 6.65
N THR A 262 -2.37 -10.43 6.47
CA THR A 262 -2.92 -11.38 7.44
C THR A 262 -2.23 -12.74 7.44
N VAL A 263 -1.68 -13.17 6.29
CA VAL A 263 -0.98 -14.47 6.16
C VAL A 263 0.46 -14.41 6.65
N SER A 264 1.09 -13.23 6.65
CA SER A 264 2.52 -13.08 7.02
C SER A 264 2.83 -13.29 8.51
N TYR A 265 1.85 -13.58 9.35
CA TYR A 265 1.98 -13.81 10.82
C TYR A 265 2.70 -12.68 11.59
N THR A 266 2.85 -11.52 10.99
CA THR A 266 3.39 -10.35 11.68
C THR A 266 2.35 -9.76 12.61
N HIS A 267 2.78 -9.00 13.62
CA HIS A 267 1.89 -8.30 14.55
C HIS A 267 1.15 -7.20 13.80
N LEU A 268 0.07 -7.59 13.12
CA LEU A 268 -0.82 -6.66 12.44
C LEU A 268 -1.66 -5.92 13.50
N ARG A 269 -1.73 -4.59 13.39
CA ARG A 269 -2.69 -3.76 14.11
C ARG A 269 -3.56 -3.06 13.09
N ALA A 270 -4.87 -3.27 13.16
CA ALA A 270 -5.81 -2.79 12.16
C ALA A 270 -6.65 -1.63 12.72
N HIS A 271 -6.82 -0.62 11.89
CA HIS A 271 -7.70 0.53 12.13
C HIS A 271 -8.52 0.79 10.88
N GLU A 272 -9.76 1.22 11.07
CA GLU A 272 -10.65 1.56 10.00
C GLU A 272 -10.90 3.06 9.96
N THR A 273 -10.92 3.60 8.77
CA THR A 273 -11.35 4.97 8.54
C THR A 273 -12.25 5.07 7.32
N SER A 274 -13.29 5.89 7.38
CA SER A 274 -13.99 6.32 6.19
C SER A 274 -13.15 7.38 5.48
N ALA A 275 -12.50 7.01 4.38
CA ALA A 275 -11.94 8.00 3.48
C ALA A 275 -13.07 8.52 2.58
N HIS A 276 -13.33 9.82 2.63
CA HIS A 276 -14.07 10.48 1.55
C HIS A 276 -13.10 10.62 0.37
N LEU A 277 -13.43 9.95 -0.72
CA LEU A 277 -12.85 10.20 -2.03
C LEU A 277 -13.42 11.49 -2.61
#